data_19af904d2b0440adaf46c8729eafb708
#
_entry.id   19af904d2b0440adaf46c8729eafb708
#
_cell.length_a   1.000
_cell.length_b   1.000
_cell.length_c   1.000
_cell.angle_alpha   90.00
_cell.angle_beta   90.00
_cell.angle_gamma   90.00
#
_symmetry.space_group_name_H-M   'P 1'
#
loop_
_entity.id
_entity.type
_entity.pdbx_description
1 polymer ?
#
loop_
_entity_poly.entity_id
_entity_poly.type
_entity_poly.pdbx_seq_one_letter_code
_entity_poly.pdbx_strand_id
1 'polypeptide(L)'
;MESLIPPENAAKTSADTINRHIGWCLATRRRALGLSQRELADASDLSHRQIRDYERGATPIAVDQLFALARVMEMPLSSFFEELPQPSPQPFARADRITVSDPQAAELTRAFLSIDDHDLRDRVVDLMRDLSAEFLLAGHNGPRPIN
;
A
#
# COMPACT_ATOMS: atom_id res chain seq x y z
N MET A 1 4.17 36.42 2.95
CA MET A 1 3.96 35.21 3.77
C MET A 1 2.95 34.37 3.05
N GLU A 2 3.44 33.46 2.23
CA GLU A 2 2.62 32.52 1.48
C GLU A 2 2.25 31.36 2.40
N SER A 3 0.98 31.26 2.69
CA SER A 3 0.41 30.20 3.52
C SER A 3 0.54 28.88 2.78
N LEU A 4 1.47 28.04 3.17
CA LEU A 4 1.57 26.64 2.76
C LEU A 4 0.47 25.82 3.47
N ILE A 5 -0.78 26.12 3.10
CA ILE A 5 -1.88 25.20 3.37
C ILE A 5 -1.98 24.33 2.12
N PRO A 6 -1.75 23.00 2.20
CA PRO A 6 -2.03 22.14 1.06
C PRO A 6 -3.52 22.28 0.74
N PRO A 7 -3.89 22.45 -0.53
CA PRO A 7 -5.28 22.67 -0.88
C PRO A 7 -6.07 21.42 -0.47
N GLU A 8 -7.01 21.63 0.41
CA GLU A 8 -8.00 20.62 0.87
C GLU A 8 -8.71 19.94 -0.32
N ASN A 9 -8.69 20.59 -1.47
CA ASN A 9 -9.17 20.07 -2.75
C ASN A 9 -8.29 18.96 -3.35
N ALA A 10 -6.99 18.91 -3.10
CA ALA A 10 -6.11 17.89 -3.69
C ALA A 10 -6.38 16.50 -3.08
N ALA A 11 -6.67 16.44 -1.79
CA ALA A 11 -7.02 15.18 -1.11
C ALA A 11 -8.39 14.65 -1.55
N LYS A 12 -9.38 15.55 -1.74
CA LYS A 12 -10.70 15.19 -2.28
C LYS A 12 -10.59 14.70 -3.72
N THR A 13 -9.83 15.37 -4.56
CA THR A 13 -9.62 14.97 -5.96
C THR A 13 -8.95 13.60 -6.07
N SER A 14 -8.01 13.30 -5.18
CA SER A 14 -7.36 11.99 -5.13
C SER A 14 -8.34 10.89 -4.71
N ALA A 15 -9.14 11.11 -3.67
CA ALA A 15 -10.15 10.17 -3.20
C ALA A 15 -11.24 9.91 -4.25
N ASP A 16 -11.74 10.96 -4.90
CA ASP A 16 -12.73 10.84 -5.96
C ASP A 16 -12.18 10.07 -7.18
N THR A 17 -10.93 10.28 -7.51
CA THR A 17 -10.26 9.54 -8.59
C THR A 17 -10.13 8.07 -8.25
N ILE A 18 -9.74 7.76 -7.02
CA ILE A 18 -9.64 6.37 -6.52
C ILE A 18 -11.02 5.70 -6.52
N ASN A 19 -12.04 6.37 -6.00
CA ASN A 19 -13.40 5.82 -5.96
C ASN A 19 -13.95 5.54 -7.37
N ARG A 20 -13.71 6.43 -8.34
CA ARG A 20 -14.10 6.20 -9.74
C ARG A 20 -13.37 5.03 -10.37
N HIS A 21 -12.08 4.91 -10.10
CA HIS A 21 -11.28 3.80 -10.60
C HIS A 21 -11.77 2.46 -10.05
N ILE A 22 -11.96 2.37 -8.73
CA ILE A 22 -12.50 1.16 -8.09
C ILE A 22 -13.90 0.84 -8.64
N GLY A 23 -14.75 1.84 -8.78
CA GLY A 23 -16.09 1.68 -9.36
C GLY A 23 -16.06 1.18 -10.81
N TRP A 24 -15.12 1.67 -11.60
CA TRP A 24 -14.92 1.20 -12.98
C TRP A 24 -14.44 -0.27 -13.02
N CYS A 25 -13.48 -0.63 -12.17
CA CYS A 25 -13.02 -2.02 -12.05
C CYS A 25 -14.17 -2.96 -11.65
N LEU A 26 -14.98 -2.54 -10.67
CA LEU A 26 -16.15 -3.28 -10.22
C LEU A 26 -17.15 -3.53 -11.37
N ALA A 27 -17.52 -2.47 -12.10
CA ALA A 27 -18.45 -2.56 -13.23
C ALA A 27 -17.90 -3.42 -14.37
N THR A 28 -16.61 -3.29 -14.66
CA THR A 28 -15.95 -4.06 -15.72
C THR A 28 -15.94 -5.55 -15.40
N ARG A 29 -15.55 -5.92 -14.19
CA ARG A 29 -15.51 -7.32 -13.76
C ARG A 29 -16.90 -7.93 -13.69
N ARG A 30 -17.87 -7.21 -13.14
CA ARG A 30 -19.27 -7.65 -13.09
C ARG A 30 -19.81 -7.99 -14.49
N ARG A 31 -19.59 -7.10 -15.46
CA ARG A 31 -20.02 -7.32 -16.85
C ARG A 31 -19.30 -8.50 -17.49
N ALA A 32 -18.01 -8.67 -17.23
CA ALA A 32 -17.26 -9.81 -17.72
C ALA A 32 -17.80 -11.15 -17.19
N LEU A 33 -18.37 -11.15 -15.98
CA LEU A 33 -19.03 -12.32 -15.39
C LEU A 33 -20.48 -12.48 -15.84
N GLY A 34 -21.01 -11.55 -16.65
CA GLY A 34 -22.39 -11.56 -17.11
C GLY A 34 -23.44 -11.23 -16.03
N LEU A 35 -23.00 -10.66 -14.89
CA LEU A 35 -23.88 -10.33 -13.79
C LEU A 35 -24.54 -8.96 -13.98
N SER A 36 -25.83 -8.86 -13.64
CA SER A 36 -26.50 -7.59 -13.46
C SER A 36 -26.11 -6.93 -12.14
N GLN A 37 -26.34 -5.64 -12.00
CA GLN A 37 -26.13 -4.94 -10.72
C GLN A 37 -26.96 -5.54 -9.58
N ARG A 38 -28.14 -6.06 -9.89
CA ARG A 38 -29.05 -6.67 -8.92
C ARG A 38 -28.51 -8.01 -8.44
N GLU A 39 -28.05 -8.85 -9.36
CA GLU A 39 -27.44 -10.15 -9.01
C GLU A 39 -26.18 -9.97 -8.17
N LEU A 40 -25.33 -8.98 -8.50
CA LEU A 40 -24.16 -8.66 -7.68
C LEU A 40 -24.57 -8.16 -6.28
N ALA A 41 -25.61 -7.33 -6.19
CA ALA A 41 -26.13 -6.83 -4.93
C ALA A 41 -26.62 -7.98 -4.03
N ASP A 42 -27.44 -8.87 -4.60
CA ASP A 42 -27.98 -10.02 -3.88
C ASP A 42 -26.87 -10.99 -3.42
N ALA A 43 -25.86 -11.22 -4.25
CA ALA A 43 -24.73 -12.10 -3.93
C ALA A 43 -23.76 -11.52 -2.88
N SER A 44 -23.68 -10.21 -2.76
CA SER A 44 -22.79 -9.51 -1.83
C SER A 44 -23.46 -8.97 -0.56
N ASP A 45 -24.76 -9.24 -0.40
CA ASP A 45 -25.58 -8.72 0.70
C ASP A 45 -25.59 -7.18 0.77
N LEU A 46 -25.58 -6.55 -0.41
CA LEU A 46 -25.65 -5.11 -0.58
C LEU A 46 -26.94 -4.70 -1.29
N SER A 47 -27.36 -3.45 -1.13
CA SER A 47 -28.49 -2.95 -1.90
C SER A 47 -28.09 -2.63 -3.35
N HIS A 48 -29.03 -2.77 -4.28
CA HIS A 48 -28.84 -2.38 -5.68
C HIS A 48 -28.40 -0.92 -5.82
N ARG A 49 -28.90 -0.03 -4.94
CA ARG A 49 -28.50 1.37 -4.90
C ARG A 49 -27.00 1.52 -4.55
N GLN A 50 -26.51 0.78 -3.55
CA GLN A 50 -25.11 0.80 -3.17
C GLN A 50 -24.21 0.36 -4.33
N ILE A 51 -24.53 -0.75 -5.00
CA ILE A 51 -23.76 -1.22 -6.16
C ILE A 51 -23.71 -0.15 -7.25
N ARG A 52 -24.84 0.49 -7.55
CA ARG A 52 -24.90 1.56 -8.56
C ARG A 52 -24.05 2.77 -8.17
N ASP A 53 -24.10 3.19 -6.91
CA ASP A 53 -23.36 4.34 -6.41
C ASP A 53 -21.85 4.04 -6.34
N TYR A 54 -21.47 2.80 -6.01
CA TYR A 54 -20.08 2.32 -6.05
C TYR A 54 -19.53 2.29 -7.48
N GLU A 55 -20.25 1.73 -8.43
CA GLU A 55 -19.81 1.69 -9.83
C GLU A 55 -19.65 3.07 -10.46
N ARG A 56 -20.38 4.07 -9.97
CA ARG A 56 -20.26 5.48 -10.39
C ARG A 56 -19.12 6.22 -9.67
N GLY A 57 -18.55 5.63 -8.63
CA GLY A 57 -17.59 6.31 -7.76
C GLY A 57 -18.23 7.44 -6.94
N ALA A 58 -19.55 7.43 -6.77
CA ALA A 58 -20.30 8.45 -6.04
C ALA A 58 -20.16 8.32 -4.52
N THR A 59 -19.85 7.12 -4.06
CA THR A 59 -19.70 6.82 -2.63
C THR A 59 -18.46 5.96 -2.42
N PRO A 60 -17.64 6.24 -1.40
CA PRO A 60 -16.52 5.39 -1.02
C PRO A 60 -17.00 3.99 -0.62
N ILE A 61 -16.27 2.95 -1.02
CA ILE A 61 -16.55 1.57 -0.64
C ILE A 61 -15.78 1.28 0.65
N ALA A 62 -16.47 0.80 1.68
CA ALA A 62 -15.82 0.33 2.89
C ALA A 62 -14.99 -0.94 2.60
N VAL A 63 -13.90 -1.13 3.34
CA VAL A 63 -12.93 -2.21 3.07
C VAL A 63 -13.58 -3.59 3.18
N ASP A 64 -14.46 -3.80 4.16
CA ASP A 64 -15.22 -5.03 4.35
C ASP A 64 -16.14 -5.34 3.16
N GLN A 65 -16.81 -4.32 2.62
CA GLN A 65 -17.67 -4.43 1.45
C GLN A 65 -16.87 -4.68 0.18
N LEU A 66 -15.73 -4.00 0.00
CA LEU A 66 -14.83 -4.24 -1.11
C LEU A 66 -14.30 -5.68 -1.11
N PHE A 67 -13.99 -6.21 0.08
CA PHE A 67 -13.56 -7.59 0.25
C PHE A 67 -14.69 -8.58 -0.09
N ALA A 68 -15.91 -8.31 0.33
CA ALA A 68 -17.10 -9.13 -0.01
C ALA A 68 -17.33 -9.16 -1.53
N LEU A 69 -17.26 -7.99 -2.18
CA LEU A 69 -17.40 -7.86 -3.64
C LEU A 69 -16.28 -8.61 -4.39
N ALA A 70 -15.02 -8.49 -3.94
CA ALA A 70 -13.89 -9.20 -4.51
C ALA A 70 -14.09 -10.73 -4.48
N ARG A 71 -14.62 -11.25 -3.37
CA ARG A 71 -14.93 -12.68 -3.23
C ARG A 71 -16.03 -13.14 -4.18
N VAL A 72 -17.12 -12.38 -4.28
CA VAL A 72 -18.26 -12.71 -5.18
C VAL A 72 -17.81 -12.68 -6.64
N MET A 73 -16.92 -11.77 -6.98
CA MET A 73 -16.41 -11.65 -8.36
C MET A 73 -15.19 -12.52 -8.64
N GLU A 74 -14.75 -13.34 -7.69
CA GLU A 74 -13.61 -14.23 -7.83
C GLU A 74 -12.36 -13.50 -8.36
N MET A 75 -12.06 -12.34 -7.78
CA MET A 75 -10.88 -11.55 -8.13
C MET A 75 -10.09 -11.18 -6.89
N PRO A 76 -8.74 -11.10 -6.98
CA PRO A 76 -7.93 -10.65 -5.87
C PRO A 76 -8.20 -9.16 -5.59
N LEU A 77 -8.17 -8.79 -4.30
CA LEU A 77 -8.39 -7.40 -3.88
C LEU A 77 -7.39 -6.43 -4.50
N SER A 78 -6.15 -6.89 -4.76
CA SER A 78 -5.10 -6.11 -5.40
C SER A 78 -5.48 -5.60 -6.79
N SER A 79 -6.32 -6.34 -7.53
CA SER A 79 -6.74 -5.96 -8.89
C SER A 79 -7.52 -4.66 -8.96
N PHE A 80 -8.15 -4.24 -7.86
CA PHE A 80 -8.79 -2.92 -7.81
C PHE A 80 -7.80 -1.75 -7.79
N PHE A 81 -6.53 -2.01 -7.52
CA PHE A 81 -5.50 -0.98 -7.31
C PHE A 81 -4.37 -1.01 -8.35
N GLU A 82 -4.37 -1.98 -9.26
CA GLU A 82 -3.26 -2.24 -10.20
C GLU A 82 -2.95 -1.07 -11.14
N GLU A 83 -3.97 -0.37 -11.61
CA GLU A 83 -3.82 0.76 -12.56
C GLU A 83 -3.83 2.13 -11.87
N LEU A 84 -3.93 2.17 -10.55
CA LEU A 84 -3.86 3.44 -9.84
C LEU A 84 -2.45 4.01 -9.86
N PRO A 85 -2.31 5.34 -10.05
CA PRO A 85 -1.02 5.99 -9.90
C PRO A 85 -0.48 5.69 -8.50
N GLN A 86 0.66 5.01 -8.44
CA GLN A 86 1.31 4.76 -7.16
C GLN A 86 1.71 6.11 -6.55
N PRO A 87 1.38 6.36 -5.28
CA PRO A 87 1.87 7.54 -4.63
C PRO A 87 3.39 7.58 -4.73
N SER A 88 3.93 8.71 -5.16
CA SER A 88 5.38 8.92 -5.16
C SER A 88 5.93 8.51 -3.79
N PRO A 89 7.03 7.75 -3.72
CA PRO A 89 7.58 7.34 -2.45
C PRO A 89 7.84 8.57 -1.59
N GLN A 90 7.00 8.77 -0.59
CA GLN A 90 7.18 9.82 0.40
C GLN A 90 8.53 9.62 1.09
N PRO A 91 9.25 10.68 1.48
CA PRO A 91 10.56 10.55 2.16
C PRO A 91 10.51 9.66 3.41
N PHE A 92 9.33 9.55 4.04
CA PHE A 92 9.10 8.69 5.20
C PHE A 92 8.90 7.21 4.83
N ALA A 93 8.54 6.89 3.59
CA ALA A 93 8.43 5.51 3.12
C ALA A 93 9.81 4.89 2.81
N ARG A 94 10.89 5.69 2.85
CA ARG A 94 12.25 5.19 2.64
C ARG A 94 12.80 4.38 3.81
N ALA A 95 12.23 4.55 5.02
CA ALA A 95 12.71 3.82 6.19
C ALA A 95 12.17 2.37 6.28
N ASP A 96 10.99 2.10 5.67
CA ASP A 96 10.32 0.80 5.81
C ASP A 96 10.36 -0.07 4.54
N ARG A 97 10.83 0.46 3.42
CA ARG A 97 11.16 -0.39 2.28
C ARG A 97 12.63 -0.77 2.35
N ILE A 98 12.92 -1.77 3.15
CA ILE A 98 14.04 -2.64 2.84
C ILE A 98 13.66 -3.33 1.52
N THR A 99 13.93 -2.64 0.42
CA THR A 99 13.96 -3.31 -0.88
C THR A 99 15.11 -4.29 -0.79
N VAL A 100 14.80 -5.56 -0.73
CA VAL A 100 15.76 -6.68 -0.78
C VAL A 100 16.48 -6.70 -2.16
N SER A 101 16.56 -5.56 -2.82
CA SER A 101 17.30 -5.33 -4.06
C SER A 101 18.79 -5.07 -3.81
N ASP A 102 19.15 -4.79 -2.57
CA ASP A 102 20.56 -4.69 -2.19
C ASP A 102 21.14 -6.10 -1.98
N PRO A 103 22.13 -6.52 -2.77
CA PRO A 103 22.76 -7.83 -2.62
C PRO A 103 23.28 -8.08 -1.21
N GLN A 104 23.77 -7.05 -0.52
CA GLN A 104 24.26 -7.14 0.86
C GLN A 104 23.14 -7.38 1.86
N ALA A 105 21.99 -6.70 1.68
CA ALA A 105 20.81 -6.93 2.52
C ALA A 105 20.23 -8.34 2.33
N ALA A 106 20.23 -8.85 1.11
CA ALA A 106 19.78 -10.21 0.81
C ALA A 106 20.71 -11.26 1.44
N GLU A 107 22.03 -11.04 1.39
CA GLU A 107 23.03 -11.91 1.99
C GLU A 107 22.92 -11.90 3.52
N LEU A 108 22.78 -10.71 4.12
CA LEU A 108 22.58 -10.56 5.57
C LEU A 108 21.30 -11.28 6.03
N THR A 109 20.21 -11.13 5.29
CA THR A 109 18.94 -11.81 5.60
C THR A 109 19.09 -13.34 5.54
N ARG A 110 19.76 -13.87 4.53
CA ARG A 110 20.04 -15.32 4.43
C ARG A 110 20.90 -15.81 5.59
N ALA A 111 21.97 -15.08 5.91
CA ALA A 111 22.84 -15.43 7.03
C ALA A 111 22.08 -15.41 8.36
N PHE A 112 21.24 -14.40 8.57
CA PHE A 112 20.40 -14.31 9.76
C PHE A 112 19.41 -15.46 9.88
N LEU A 113 18.73 -15.82 8.77
CA LEU A 113 17.77 -16.92 8.75
C LEU A 113 18.43 -18.30 8.92
N SER A 114 19.71 -18.43 8.62
CA SER A 114 20.46 -19.69 8.82
C SER A 114 20.91 -19.95 10.27
N ILE A 115 20.71 -18.99 11.16
CA ILE A 115 20.99 -19.14 12.59
C ILE A 115 19.82 -19.84 13.24
N ASP A 116 19.96 -21.08 13.69
CA ASP A 116 18.90 -21.82 14.37
C ASP A 116 18.75 -21.46 15.85
N ASP A 117 19.78 -20.90 16.45
CA ASP A 117 19.82 -20.50 17.85
C ASP A 117 19.14 -19.14 18.07
N HIS A 118 18.07 -19.15 18.87
CA HIS A 118 17.29 -17.94 19.18
C HIS A 118 18.10 -16.90 19.97
N ASP A 119 18.88 -17.34 20.96
CA ASP A 119 19.69 -16.45 21.78
C ASP A 119 20.78 -15.76 20.93
N LEU A 120 21.32 -16.46 19.95
CA LEU A 120 22.28 -15.91 19.01
C LEU A 120 21.63 -14.90 18.05
N ARG A 121 20.41 -15.16 17.58
CA ARG A 121 19.66 -14.21 16.77
C ARG A 121 19.42 -12.90 17.52
N ASP A 122 18.99 -12.98 18.77
CA ASP A 122 18.72 -11.80 19.59
C ASP A 122 20.00 -10.97 19.80
N ARG A 123 21.13 -11.60 20.03
CA ARG A 123 22.43 -10.91 20.14
C ARG A 123 22.84 -10.23 18.83
N VAL A 124 22.57 -10.85 17.68
CA VAL A 124 22.86 -10.25 16.37
C VAL A 124 21.97 -9.02 16.15
N VAL A 125 20.70 -9.08 16.51
CA VAL A 125 19.77 -7.94 16.41
C VAL A 125 20.22 -6.80 17.32
N ASP A 126 20.62 -7.08 18.56
CA ASP A 126 21.09 -6.08 19.50
C ASP A 126 22.39 -5.42 19.00
N LEU A 127 23.34 -6.20 18.49
CA LEU A 127 24.55 -5.71 17.88
C LEU A 127 24.24 -4.76 16.69
N MET A 128 23.30 -5.13 15.84
CA MET A 128 22.91 -4.30 14.71
C MET A 128 22.26 -2.99 15.15
N ARG A 129 21.49 -3.01 16.24
CA ARG A 129 20.90 -1.80 16.84
C ARG A 129 21.97 -0.88 17.40
N ASP A 130 22.94 -1.43 18.14
CA ASP A 130 24.02 -0.67 18.74
C ASP A 130 24.89 0.00 17.67
N LEU A 131 25.27 -0.73 16.63
CA LEU A 131 26.03 -0.20 15.49
C LEU A 131 25.25 0.90 14.75
N SER A 132 23.93 0.72 14.58
CA SER A 132 23.10 1.72 13.93
C SER A 132 22.98 2.99 14.77
N ALA A 133 22.85 2.86 16.08
CA ALA A 133 22.79 3.98 17.01
C ALA A 133 24.12 4.75 17.05
N GLU A 134 25.24 4.05 17.09
CA GLU A 134 26.57 4.64 17.06
C GLU A 134 26.86 5.38 15.75
N PHE A 135 26.44 4.79 14.61
CA PHE A 135 26.56 5.43 13.30
C PHE A 135 25.69 6.69 13.19
N LEU A 136 24.47 6.69 13.74
CA LEU A 136 23.60 7.86 13.77
C LEU A 136 24.15 8.97 14.67
N LEU A 137 24.83 8.62 15.77
CA LEU A 137 25.46 9.58 16.67
C LEU A 137 26.79 10.10 16.11
N ALA A 138 27.55 9.29 15.38
CA ALA A 138 28.80 9.67 14.73
C ALA A 138 28.61 10.36 13.37
N GLY A 139 27.46 10.23 12.76
CA GLY A 139 27.22 10.42 11.35
C GLY A 139 26.76 11.81 10.93
N HIS A 140 27.38 12.90 11.39
CA HIS A 140 27.27 14.19 10.69
C HIS A 140 28.65 14.79 10.34
N ASN A 141 29.66 13.96 10.22
CA ASN A 141 30.91 14.38 9.61
C ASN A 141 31.03 13.75 8.22
N GLY A 142 30.21 14.26 7.28
CA GLY A 142 30.36 13.94 5.86
C GLY A 142 31.81 14.26 5.40
N PRO A 143 32.35 13.54 4.41
CA PRO A 143 33.65 13.77 3.90
C PRO A 143 33.77 15.23 3.45
N ARG A 144 34.73 15.98 4.03
CA ARG A 144 35.07 17.34 3.57
C ARG A 144 35.50 17.21 2.12
N PRO A 145 35.02 18.08 1.21
CA PRO A 145 35.57 18.11 -0.13
C PRO A 145 37.03 18.43 -0.06
N ILE A 146 37.86 17.52 -0.53
CA ILE A 146 39.26 17.77 -0.79
C ILE A 146 39.37 18.73 -1.97
N ASN A 147 39.93 19.88 -1.70
CA ASN A 147 40.18 20.93 -2.66
C ASN A 147 41.33 20.50 -3.60
#